data_b07d4dbaa5d46b985f31954b08f42980
#
_entry.id   b07d4dbaa5d46b985f31954b08f42980
#
_cell.length_a   1.000
_cell.length_b   1.000
_cell.length_c   1.000
_cell.angle_alpha   90.00
_cell.angle_beta   90.00
_cell.angle_gamma   90.00
#
_symmetry.space_group_name_H-M   'P 1'
#
loop_
_entity.id
_entity.type
_entity.pdbx_description
1 polymer ?
#
loop_
_entity_poly.entity_id
_entity_poly.type
_entity_poly.pdbx_seq_one_letter_code
_entity_poly.pdbx_strand_id
1 'polypeptide(L)'
;MVGPLTVVDRDPESGEPIRSDCTAMGSGAYTIPSSNDHLILESSAQFVLAIETGGMFQRLNHHRYWRSANCILVEMGGVPTRATRRFVRRLAEDLKLPVYAFVDCDPYGICNIYRTLKVGSGLSVHVNRDFCVPTARFMGVTPQDILDFKLEDATHPLLPVDVKRAKDALKNDPFFQSFPKWQKALKQMLEMGVRAEQQAFAKWGLNFVIEEYLPVKIKKAKDFLP
;
A
#
# COMPACT_ATOMS: atom_id res chain seq x y z
N MET A 1 6.45 0.59 -10.42
CA MET A 1 5.33 1.54 -10.42
C MET A 1 4.78 1.69 -11.84
N VAL A 2 3.48 1.83 -11.98
CA VAL A 2 2.78 1.99 -13.28
C VAL A 2 1.51 2.83 -13.08
N GLY A 3 1.08 3.55 -14.12
CA GLY A 3 -0.16 4.34 -14.08
C GLY A 3 -0.05 5.68 -14.78
N PRO A 4 -1.09 6.51 -14.76
CA PRO A 4 -1.13 7.80 -15.44
C PRO A 4 -0.22 8.85 -14.73
N LEU A 5 1.08 8.64 -14.87
CA LEU A 5 2.15 9.45 -14.31
C LEU A 5 3.24 9.63 -15.35
N THR A 6 3.67 10.86 -15.56
CA THR A 6 4.90 11.19 -16.27
C THR A 6 5.94 11.64 -15.26
N VAL A 7 7.09 10.98 -15.28
CA VAL A 7 8.27 11.36 -14.50
C VAL A 7 9.22 12.09 -15.43
N VAL A 8 9.59 13.32 -15.04
CA VAL A 8 10.54 14.13 -15.80
C VAL A 8 11.83 14.24 -15.00
N ASP A 9 12.89 13.79 -15.58
CA ASP A 9 14.26 13.90 -15.09
C ASP A 9 15.05 14.86 -15.99
N ARG A 10 16.29 15.15 -15.63
CA ARG A 10 17.20 15.90 -16.48
C ARG A 10 18.37 15.00 -16.90
N ASP A 11 18.69 15.06 -18.17
CA ASP A 11 19.91 14.44 -18.67
C ASP A 11 21.12 15.06 -17.98
N PRO A 12 22.01 14.26 -17.38
CA PRO A 12 23.14 14.79 -16.60
C PRO A 12 24.20 15.50 -17.45
N GLU A 13 24.25 15.22 -18.76
CA GLU A 13 25.24 15.84 -19.66
C GLU A 13 24.68 17.08 -20.36
N SER A 14 23.49 16.96 -20.95
CA SER A 14 22.87 18.05 -21.72
C SER A 14 21.98 18.97 -20.89
N GLY A 15 21.48 18.51 -19.74
CA GLY A 15 20.48 19.23 -18.94
C GLY A 15 19.07 19.17 -19.51
N GLU A 16 18.87 18.53 -20.67
CA GLU A 16 17.59 18.42 -21.34
C GLU A 16 16.62 17.52 -20.55
N PRO A 17 15.30 17.79 -20.64
CA PRO A 17 14.29 17.00 -19.93
C PRO A 17 14.12 15.62 -20.55
N ILE A 18 14.28 14.56 -19.76
CA ILE A 18 13.94 13.18 -20.09
C ILE A 18 12.57 12.86 -19.50
N ARG A 19 11.59 12.58 -20.35
CA ARG A 19 10.21 12.27 -19.95
C ARG A 19 9.94 10.77 -20.02
N SER A 20 9.55 10.19 -18.90
CA SER A 20 9.17 8.78 -18.79
C SER A 20 7.67 8.66 -18.54
N ASP A 21 6.93 8.15 -19.52
CA ASP A 21 5.51 7.84 -19.39
C ASP A 21 5.32 6.48 -18.73
N CYS A 22 4.83 6.47 -17.50
CA CYS A 22 4.63 5.25 -16.72
C CYS A 22 3.43 4.40 -17.22
N THR A 23 2.66 4.85 -18.21
CA THR A 23 1.64 4.04 -18.88
C THR A 23 2.20 3.25 -20.06
N ALA A 24 3.37 3.63 -20.57
CA ALA A 24 4.00 3.07 -21.78
C ALA A 24 5.04 1.97 -21.48
N MET A 25 5.05 1.41 -20.25
CA MET A 25 6.06 0.44 -19.80
C MET A 25 5.81 -1.01 -20.30
N GLY A 26 4.83 -1.24 -21.16
CA GLY A 26 4.46 -2.58 -21.62
C GLY A 26 4.01 -3.48 -20.47
N SER A 27 4.66 -4.65 -20.33
CA SER A 27 4.46 -5.56 -19.17
C SER A 27 5.32 -5.19 -17.95
N GLY A 28 6.23 -4.23 -18.11
CA GLY A 28 7.14 -3.77 -17.06
C GLY A 28 6.54 -2.68 -16.18
N ALA A 29 7.42 -2.01 -15.44
CA ALA A 29 7.07 -0.91 -14.57
C ALA A 29 8.24 0.06 -14.45
N TYR A 30 7.95 1.33 -14.16
CA TYR A 30 8.98 2.32 -13.85
C TYR A 30 9.66 1.98 -12.53
N THR A 31 10.99 1.92 -12.54
CA THR A 31 11.80 1.69 -11.33
C THR A 31 12.02 3.00 -10.60
N ILE A 32 11.57 3.07 -9.34
CA ILE A 32 11.77 4.26 -8.51
C ILE A 32 13.25 4.40 -8.17
N PRO A 33 13.92 5.49 -8.57
CA PRO A 33 15.33 5.70 -8.28
C PRO A 33 15.58 5.98 -6.80
N SER A 34 16.79 5.69 -6.33
CA SER A 34 17.21 5.89 -4.94
C SER A 34 17.12 7.36 -4.50
N SER A 35 17.48 8.28 -5.39
CA SER A 35 17.28 9.73 -5.24
C SER A 35 16.17 10.15 -6.18
N ASN A 36 15.14 10.80 -5.68
CA ASN A 36 13.98 11.19 -6.47
C ASN A 36 13.44 12.60 -6.18
N ASP A 37 14.17 13.38 -5.38
CA ASP A 37 13.74 14.73 -4.99
C ASP A 37 13.80 15.75 -6.15
N HIS A 38 14.71 15.53 -7.10
CA HIS A 38 14.89 16.38 -8.28
C HIS A 38 13.89 16.10 -9.40
N LEU A 39 13.18 14.98 -9.35
CA LEU A 39 12.23 14.60 -10.38
C LEU A 39 11.02 15.53 -10.37
N ILE A 40 10.49 15.86 -11.56
CA ILE A 40 9.20 16.52 -11.71
C ILE A 40 8.15 15.44 -11.98
N LEU A 41 7.04 15.51 -11.27
CA LEU A 41 5.95 14.53 -11.35
C LEU A 41 4.70 15.20 -11.93
N GLU A 42 4.14 14.62 -12.99
CA GLU A 42 2.93 15.10 -13.64
C GLU A 42 1.92 13.95 -13.75
N SER A 43 0.70 14.12 -13.27
CA SER A 43 -0.28 13.03 -13.27
C SER A 43 -1.71 13.52 -13.38
N SER A 44 -2.56 12.69 -14.01
CA SER A 44 -4.01 12.81 -14.02
C SER A 44 -4.71 11.77 -13.13
N ALA A 45 -3.95 11.01 -12.34
CA ALA A 45 -4.49 9.98 -11.46
C ALA A 45 -5.39 10.58 -10.37
N GLN A 46 -6.31 9.76 -9.86
CA GLN A 46 -7.19 10.12 -8.75
C GLN A 46 -6.64 9.68 -7.38
N PHE A 47 -5.82 8.64 -7.34
CA PHE A 47 -5.21 8.12 -6.11
C PHE A 47 -3.99 7.26 -6.41
N VAL A 48 -3.24 6.95 -5.35
CA VAL A 48 -2.13 6.00 -5.35
C VAL A 48 -2.55 4.74 -4.62
N LEU A 49 -2.33 3.57 -5.22
CA LEU A 49 -2.50 2.28 -4.57
C LEU A 49 -1.11 1.67 -4.31
N ALA A 50 -0.70 1.69 -3.04
CA ALA A 50 0.55 1.09 -2.57
C ALA A 50 0.29 -0.38 -2.21
N ILE A 51 0.90 -1.32 -2.93
CA ILE A 51 0.63 -2.75 -2.89
C ILE A 51 1.81 -3.47 -2.24
N GLU A 52 1.53 -4.32 -1.27
CA GLU A 52 2.56 -5.04 -0.52
C GLU A 52 3.38 -5.96 -1.41
N THR A 53 2.72 -6.86 -2.15
CA THR A 53 3.37 -7.97 -2.84
C THR A 53 3.52 -7.73 -4.34
N GLY A 54 4.67 -8.15 -4.89
CA GLY A 54 4.94 -8.10 -6.32
C GLY A 54 3.93 -8.91 -7.14
N GLY A 55 3.49 -10.07 -6.64
CA GLY A 55 2.49 -10.90 -7.32
C GLY A 55 1.16 -10.19 -7.54
N MET A 56 0.65 -9.48 -6.52
CA MET A 56 -0.57 -8.70 -6.65
C MET A 56 -0.36 -7.48 -7.53
N PHE A 57 0.77 -6.78 -7.39
CA PHE A 57 1.13 -5.67 -8.27
C PHE A 57 1.15 -6.10 -9.73
N GLN A 58 1.82 -7.20 -10.08
CA GLN A 58 1.90 -7.71 -11.45
C GLN A 58 0.52 -8.10 -11.99
N ARG A 59 -0.32 -8.72 -11.17
CA ARG A 59 -1.71 -9.04 -11.55
C ARG A 59 -2.49 -7.79 -11.92
N LEU A 60 -2.48 -6.77 -11.05
CA LEU A 60 -3.19 -5.51 -11.30
C LEU A 60 -2.62 -4.77 -12.52
N ASN A 61 -1.30 -4.80 -12.71
CA ASN A 61 -0.65 -4.22 -13.88
C ASN A 61 -1.03 -4.95 -15.17
N HIS A 62 -0.99 -6.28 -15.19
CA HIS A 62 -1.37 -7.08 -16.35
C HIS A 62 -2.81 -6.81 -16.79
N HIS A 63 -3.73 -6.69 -15.85
CA HIS A 63 -5.14 -6.31 -16.11
C HIS A 63 -5.33 -4.80 -16.36
N ARG A 64 -4.28 -4.02 -16.35
CA ARG A 64 -4.32 -2.56 -16.50
C ARG A 64 -5.32 -1.88 -15.56
N TYR A 65 -5.43 -2.38 -14.32
CA TYR A 65 -6.32 -1.80 -13.31
C TYR A 65 -6.08 -0.31 -13.12
N TRP A 66 -4.82 0.13 -13.23
CA TRP A 66 -4.45 1.54 -13.18
C TRP A 66 -5.18 2.40 -14.21
N ARG A 67 -5.55 1.82 -15.37
CA ARG A 67 -6.30 2.53 -16.42
C ARG A 67 -7.78 2.62 -16.09
N SER A 68 -8.42 1.52 -15.68
CA SER A 68 -9.86 1.49 -15.35
C SER A 68 -10.18 2.28 -14.09
N ALA A 69 -9.29 2.27 -13.09
CA ALA A 69 -9.46 2.99 -11.83
C ALA A 69 -8.82 4.39 -11.84
N ASN A 70 -8.14 4.79 -12.92
CA ASN A 70 -7.38 6.03 -13.02
C ASN A 70 -6.46 6.27 -11.80
N CYS A 71 -5.59 5.30 -11.50
CA CYS A 71 -4.73 5.33 -10.33
C CYS A 71 -3.28 5.01 -10.66
N ILE A 72 -2.37 5.35 -9.75
CA ILE A 72 -0.96 4.93 -9.82
C ILE A 72 -0.79 3.71 -8.93
N LEU A 73 -0.30 2.59 -9.49
CA LEU A 73 0.08 1.41 -8.74
C LEU A 73 1.55 1.50 -8.33
N VAL A 74 1.83 1.33 -7.06
CA VAL A 74 3.19 1.29 -6.51
C VAL A 74 3.40 -0.03 -5.79
N GLU A 75 4.40 -0.80 -6.22
CA GLU A 75 4.85 -1.99 -5.52
C GLU A 75 5.74 -1.58 -4.33
N MET A 76 5.44 -2.07 -3.14
CA MET A 76 6.24 -1.82 -1.95
C MET A 76 7.35 -2.86 -1.74
N GLY A 77 7.14 -4.11 -2.20
CA GLY A 77 8.10 -5.21 -2.05
C GLY A 77 8.29 -5.62 -0.58
N GLY A 78 7.19 -5.71 0.17
CA GLY A 78 7.20 -5.86 1.62
C GLY A 78 7.41 -4.53 2.34
N VAL A 79 8.34 -4.44 3.29
CA VAL A 79 8.63 -3.18 3.99
C VAL A 79 9.23 -2.16 3.02
N PRO A 80 8.53 -1.06 2.72
CA PRO A 80 8.93 -0.14 1.66
C PRO A 80 10.27 0.55 1.98
N THR A 81 11.14 0.62 0.96
CA THR A 81 12.42 1.32 1.07
C THR A 81 12.24 2.82 1.34
N ARG A 82 13.31 3.49 1.76
CA ARG A 82 13.29 4.95 1.90
C ARG A 82 12.93 5.64 0.58
N ALA A 83 13.50 5.18 -0.54
CA ALA A 83 13.22 5.72 -1.86
C ALA A 83 11.74 5.57 -2.24
N THR A 84 11.17 4.38 -2.05
CA THR A 84 9.75 4.13 -2.30
C THR A 84 8.86 5.02 -1.45
N ARG A 85 9.13 5.11 -0.15
CA ARG A 85 8.35 5.97 0.77
C ARG A 85 8.44 7.44 0.40
N ARG A 86 9.66 7.93 0.09
CA ARG A 86 9.87 9.32 -0.35
C ARG A 86 9.09 9.62 -1.62
N PHE A 87 9.14 8.71 -2.59
CA PHE A 87 8.43 8.87 -3.84
C PHE A 87 6.90 8.91 -3.64
N VAL A 88 6.35 7.94 -2.87
CA VAL A 88 4.91 7.90 -2.55
C VAL A 88 4.48 9.15 -1.78
N ARG A 89 5.33 9.64 -0.86
CA ARG A 89 5.08 10.89 -0.16
C ARG A 89 4.98 12.07 -1.13
N ARG A 90 5.88 12.14 -2.10
CA ARG A 90 5.83 13.20 -3.12
C ARG A 90 4.56 13.12 -3.97
N LEU A 91 4.11 11.92 -4.36
CA LEU A 91 2.81 11.76 -5.01
C LEU A 91 1.66 12.33 -4.17
N ALA A 92 1.72 12.12 -2.84
CA ALA A 92 0.73 12.66 -1.92
C ALA A 92 0.81 14.18 -1.72
N GLU A 93 2.02 14.72 -1.62
CA GLU A 93 2.25 16.13 -1.27
C GLU A 93 2.29 17.05 -2.49
N ASP A 94 3.02 16.67 -3.55
CA ASP A 94 3.20 17.49 -4.74
C ASP A 94 1.94 17.45 -5.62
N LEU A 95 1.36 16.23 -5.81
CA LEU A 95 0.19 16.02 -6.66
C LEU A 95 -1.14 15.99 -5.90
N LYS A 96 -1.11 16.09 -4.56
CA LYS A 96 -2.31 16.02 -3.69
C LYS A 96 -3.13 14.74 -3.84
N LEU A 97 -2.47 13.64 -4.20
CA LEU A 97 -3.15 12.36 -4.39
C LEU A 97 -3.37 11.65 -3.05
N PRO A 98 -4.57 11.12 -2.78
CA PRO A 98 -4.78 10.22 -1.66
C PRO A 98 -4.00 8.92 -1.87
N VAL A 99 -3.41 8.39 -0.80
CA VAL A 99 -2.62 7.15 -0.81
C VAL A 99 -3.36 6.08 -0.04
N TYR A 100 -3.61 4.96 -0.70
CA TYR A 100 -4.25 3.78 -0.13
C TYR A 100 -3.28 2.60 -0.12
N ALA A 101 -3.14 1.95 1.02
CA ALA A 101 -2.29 0.78 1.17
C ALA A 101 -3.13 -0.49 1.06
N PHE A 102 -2.75 -1.37 0.15
CA PHE A 102 -3.30 -2.71 -0.01
C PHE A 102 -2.24 -3.70 0.46
N VAL A 103 -2.47 -4.28 1.63
CA VAL A 103 -1.52 -5.05 2.42
C VAL A 103 -2.23 -6.30 2.95
N ASP A 104 -1.51 -7.36 3.23
CA ASP A 104 -2.06 -8.60 3.79
C ASP A 104 -2.71 -8.35 5.17
N CYS A 105 -3.72 -9.15 5.50
CA CYS A 105 -4.37 -9.14 6.80
C CYS A 105 -3.57 -10.01 7.77
N ASP A 106 -2.39 -9.56 8.14
CA ASP A 106 -1.57 -10.18 9.17
C ASP A 106 -0.84 -9.13 10.04
N PRO A 107 -0.37 -9.52 11.23
CA PRO A 107 0.33 -8.58 12.10
C PRO A 107 1.65 -8.05 11.53
N TYR A 108 2.31 -8.75 10.60
CA TYR A 108 3.52 -8.25 9.97
C TYR A 108 3.20 -7.16 8.94
N GLY A 109 2.23 -7.40 8.04
CA GLY A 109 1.76 -6.43 7.07
C GLY A 109 1.28 -5.13 7.72
N ILE A 110 0.49 -5.25 8.78
CA ILE A 110 -0.07 -4.10 9.50
C ILE A 110 1.00 -3.37 10.31
N CYS A 111 1.70 -4.08 11.22
CA CYS A 111 2.56 -3.45 12.21
C CYS A 111 3.97 -3.11 11.68
N ASN A 112 4.39 -3.71 10.58
CA ASN A 112 5.70 -3.45 9.97
C ASN A 112 5.56 -2.72 8.63
N ILE A 113 4.80 -3.26 7.67
CA ILE A 113 4.75 -2.72 6.31
C ILE A 113 3.95 -1.42 6.29
N TYR A 114 2.66 -1.49 6.62
CA TYR A 114 1.82 -0.30 6.62
C TYR A 114 2.29 0.75 7.61
N ARG A 115 2.61 0.34 8.83
CA ARG A 115 3.10 1.27 9.85
C ARG A 115 4.37 1.99 9.40
N THR A 116 5.30 1.29 8.73
CA THR A 116 6.53 1.93 8.22
C THR A 116 6.23 2.91 7.09
N LEU A 117 5.28 2.61 6.20
CA LEU A 117 4.81 3.57 5.20
C LEU A 117 4.22 4.82 5.86
N LYS A 118 3.35 4.63 6.85
CA LYS A 118 2.55 5.69 7.49
C LYS A 118 3.35 6.59 8.40
N VAL A 119 4.11 6.00 9.33
CA VAL A 119 4.81 6.73 10.41
C VAL A 119 6.32 6.48 10.46
N GLY A 120 6.82 5.58 9.61
CA GLY A 120 8.24 5.29 9.51
C GLY A 120 8.75 4.25 10.51
N SER A 121 10.06 4.05 10.54
CA SER A 121 10.73 3.08 11.42
C SER A 121 11.06 3.70 12.78
N GLY A 122 10.82 2.96 13.86
CA GLY A 122 11.21 3.35 15.21
C GLY A 122 12.73 3.56 15.39
N LEU A 123 13.52 2.87 14.57
CA LEU A 123 15.00 2.97 14.61
C LEU A 123 15.55 4.21 13.90
N SER A 124 14.74 4.93 13.14
CA SER A 124 15.18 6.04 12.29
C SER A 124 14.26 7.26 12.43
N VAL A 125 13.87 7.59 13.65
CA VAL A 125 12.91 8.65 13.96
C VAL A 125 13.30 10.00 13.32
N HIS A 126 14.58 10.33 13.32
CA HIS A 126 15.11 11.58 12.78
C HIS A 126 14.92 11.75 11.27
N VAL A 127 14.79 10.63 10.51
CA VAL A 127 14.55 10.67 9.06
C VAL A 127 13.09 10.41 8.69
N ASN A 128 12.26 9.93 9.61
CA ASN A 128 10.86 9.62 9.30
C ASN A 128 10.07 10.83 8.80
N ARG A 129 10.42 12.02 9.30
CA ARG A 129 9.81 13.28 8.87
C ARG A 129 9.79 13.43 7.34
N ASP A 130 10.83 12.96 6.65
CA ASP A 130 10.98 13.16 5.21
C ASP A 130 10.55 11.94 4.37
N PHE A 131 10.40 10.77 5.00
CA PHE A 131 10.16 9.51 4.31
C PHE A 131 8.83 8.82 4.65
N CYS A 132 8.08 9.24 5.65
CA CYS A 132 6.78 8.65 5.92
C CYS A 132 5.65 9.37 5.17
N VAL A 133 4.53 8.69 5.01
CA VAL A 133 3.34 9.17 4.30
C VAL A 133 2.17 9.31 5.29
N PRO A 134 2.11 10.39 6.09
CA PRO A 134 1.12 10.52 7.17
C PRO A 134 -0.33 10.49 6.68
N THR A 135 -0.58 10.84 5.43
CA THR A 135 -1.91 10.82 4.81
C THR A 135 -2.33 9.45 4.29
N ALA A 136 -1.41 8.47 4.23
CA ALA A 136 -1.73 7.11 3.78
C ALA A 136 -2.85 6.50 4.64
N ARG A 137 -3.74 5.74 4.01
CA ARG A 137 -4.83 5.02 4.67
C ARG A 137 -4.78 3.56 4.29
N PHE A 138 -5.07 2.70 5.24
CA PHE A 138 -5.11 1.25 5.04
C PHE A 138 -6.46 0.85 4.45
N MET A 139 -6.44 0.44 3.19
CA MET A 139 -7.63 -0.01 2.48
C MET A 139 -8.03 -1.44 2.88
N GLY A 140 -7.08 -2.31 3.00
CA GLY A 140 -7.26 -3.74 3.30
C GLY A 140 -5.96 -4.54 3.00
N VAL A 141 -5.93 -5.84 3.28
CA VAL A 141 -7.08 -6.65 3.72
C VAL A 141 -7.32 -6.44 5.23
N THR A 142 -8.52 -6.17 5.66
CA THR A 142 -8.86 -6.02 7.08
C THR A 142 -9.45 -7.33 7.64
N PRO A 143 -9.42 -7.54 8.98
CA PRO A 143 -10.14 -8.65 9.59
C PRO A 143 -11.63 -8.67 9.24
N GLN A 144 -12.24 -7.49 9.08
CA GLN A 144 -13.64 -7.38 8.66
C GLN A 144 -13.84 -7.85 7.21
N ASP A 145 -12.86 -7.63 6.32
CA ASP A 145 -12.95 -8.10 4.93
C ASP A 145 -13.00 -9.64 4.85
N ILE A 146 -12.35 -10.34 5.79
CA ILE A 146 -12.42 -11.81 5.86
C ILE A 146 -13.88 -12.26 6.01
N LEU A 147 -14.64 -11.58 6.88
CA LEU A 147 -16.06 -11.88 7.12
C LEU A 147 -16.96 -11.38 5.97
N ASP A 148 -16.78 -10.14 5.54
CA ASP A 148 -17.60 -9.50 4.52
C ASP A 148 -17.52 -10.22 3.16
N PHE A 149 -16.34 -10.75 2.83
CA PHE A 149 -16.10 -11.47 1.59
C PHE A 149 -16.03 -12.99 1.75
N LYS A 150 -16.38 -13.52 2.94
CA LYS A 150 -16.46 -14.96 3.23
C LYS A 150 -15.15 -15.69 2.88
N LEU A 151 -14.04 -15.21 3.43
CA LEU A 151 -12.71 -15.74 3.17
C LEU A 151 -12.22 -16.72 4.25
N GLU A 152 -13.05 -17.11 5.21
CA GLU A 152 -12.66 -17.88 6.41
C GLU A 152 -11.92 -19.18 6.05
N ASP A 153 -12.33 -19.87 5.00
CA ASP A 153 -11.71 -21.12 4.50
C ASP A 153 -10.44 -20.89 3.66
N ALA A 154 -10.12 -19.64 3.33
CA ALA A 154 -8.90 -19.23 2.65
C ALA A 154 -7.92 -18.49 3.59
N THR A 155 -8.09 -18.65 4.90
CA THR A 155 -7.23 -18.07 5.93
C THR A 155 -6.22 -19.09 6.46
N HIS A 156 -5.23 -18.57 7.19
CA HIS A 156 -4.25 -19.36 7.93
C HIS A 156 -4.30 -19.01 9.41
N PRO A 157 -4.02 -19.94 10.34
CA PRO A 157 -3.91 -19.62 11.75
C PRO A 157 -2.83 -18.58 12.01
N LEU A 158 -3.06 -17.70 12.99
CA LEU A 158 -2.01 -16.82 13.51
C LEU A 158 -0.90 -17.66 14.16
N LEU A 159 0.33 -17.37 13.81
CA LEU A 159 1.49 -17.94 14.46
C LEU A 159 1.73 -17.30 15.84
N PRO A 160 2.42 -17.96 16.79
CA PRO A 160 2.76 -17.36 18.08
C PRO A 160 3.48 -16.00 17.97
N VAL A 161 4.32 -15.83 16.94
CA VAL A 161 5.02 -14.56 16.65
C VAL A 161 4.04 -13.47 16.19
N ASP A 162 2.99 -13.83 15.47
CA ASP A 162 1.95 -12.89 15.02
C ASP A 162 1.11 -12.42 16.21
N VAL A 163 0.69 -13.34 17.05
CA VAL A 163 -0.05 -13.01 18.30
C VAL A 163 0.77 -12.09 19.18
N LYS A 164 2.07 -12.39 19.37
CA LYS A 164 2.98 -11.55 20.16
C LYS A 164 3.07 -10.15 19.55
N ARG A 165 3.27 -10.03 18.24
CA ARG A 165 3.41 -8.76 17.52
C ARG A 165 2.14 -7.90 17.63
N ALA A 166 0.97 -8.49 17.42
CA ALA A 166 -0.30 -7.77 17.55
C ALA A 166 -0.55 -7.28 18.99
N LYS A 167 -0.28 -8.12 20.00
CA LYS A 167 -0.39 -7.72 21.42
C LYS A 167 0.60 -6.62 21.79
N ASP A 168 1.84 -6.71 21.30
CA ASP A 168 2.85 -5.69 21.53
C ASP A 168 2.48 -4.35 20.87
N ALA A 169 1.98 -4.38 19.65
CA ALA A 169 1.48 -3.19 18.95
C ALA A 169 0.34 -2.51 19.74
N LEU A 170 -0.63 -3.28 20.22
CA LEU A 170 -1.74 -2.75 21.03
C LEU A 170 -1.26 -2.13 22.35
N LYS A 171 -0.22 -2.71 22.97
CA LYS A 171 0.26 -2.31 24.30
C LYS A 171 1.28 -1.18 24.24
N ASN A 172 2.18 -1.20 23.25
CA ASN A 172 3.41 -0.41 23.28
C ASN A 172 3.58 0.56 22.11
N ASP A 173 2.80 0.43 21.02
CA ASP A 173 2.97 1.31 19.87
C ASP A 173 1.99 2.50 19.93
N PRO A 174 2.51 3.75 20.08
CA PRO A 174 1.68 4.95 20.18
C PRO A 174 0.76 5.15 18.97
N PHE A 175 1.17 4.70 17.79
CA PHE A 175 0.35 4.81 16.58
C PHE A 175 -0.95 4.02 16.74
N PHE A 176 -0.87 2.73 17.09
CA PHE A 176 -2.08 1.91 17.25
C PHE A 176 -2.91 2.32 18.47
N GLN A 177 -2.24 2.81 19.53
CA GLN A 177 -2.93 3.33 20.72
C GLN A 177 -3.74 4.59 20.43
N SER A 178 -3.28 5.44 19.51
CA SER A 178 -3.93 6.71 19.16
C SER A 178 -5.19 6.54 18.31
N PHE A 179 -5.41 5.35 17.72
CA PHE A 179 -6.52 5.13 16.80
C PHE A 179 -7.44 3.97 17.25
N PRO A 180 -8.63 4.27 17.82
CA PRO A 180 -9.59 3.23 18.25
C PRO A 180 -9.97 2.23 17.17
N LYS A 181 -10.04 2.68 15.90
CA LYS A 181 -10.31 1.79 14.76
C LYS A 181 -9.24 0.71 14.60
N TRP A 182 -7.95 1.05 14.78
CA TRP A 182 -6.86 0.10 14.76
C TRP A 182 -6.88 -0.85 15.94
N GLN A 183 -7.18 -0.34 17.14
CA GLN A 183 -7.33 -1.21 18.31
C GLN A 183 -8.42 -2.25 18.10
N LYS A 184 -9.58 -1.84 17.54
CA LYS A 184 -10.67 -2.74 17.20
C LYS A 184 -10.22 -3.79 16.18
N ALA A 185 -9.58 -3.39 15.10
CA ALA A 185 -9.13 -4.30 14.03
C ALA A 185 -8.12 -5.34 14.53
N LEU A 186 -7.11 -4.93 15.31
CA LEU A 186 -6.11 -5.86 15.87
C LEU A 186 -6.72 -6.80 16.93
N LYS A 187 -7.66 -6.34 17.75
CA LYS A 187 -8.39 -7.20 18.68
C LYS A 187 -9.25 -8.22 17.94
N GLN A 188 -9.99 -7.81 16.92
CA GLN A 188 -10.77 -8.68 16.07
C GLN A 188 -9.90 -9.76 15.42
N MET A 189 -8.74 -9.40 14.88
CA MET A 189 -7.78 -10.36 14.32
C MET A 189 -7.33 -11.40 15.37
N LEU A 190 -7.00 -10.95 16.58
CA LEU A 190 -6.61 -11.85 17.69
C LEU A 190 -7.75 -12.77 18.13
N GLU A 191 -8.99 -12.28 18.17
CA GLU A 191 -10.19 -13.04 18.49
C GLU A 191 -10.51 -14.10 17.44
N MET A 192 -10.39 -13.73 16.15
CA MET A 192 -10.56 -14.67 15.03
C MET A 192 -9.43 -15.71 14.98
N GLY A 193 -8.25 -15.37 15.46
CA GLY A 193 -7.09 -16.28 15.48
C GLY A 193 -6.52 -16.60 14.10
N VAL A 194 -6.88 -15.83 13.06
CA VAL A 194 -6.49 -16.09 11.67
C VAL A 194 -5.86 -14.89 10.99
N ARG A 195 -5.14 -15.17 9.90
CA ARG A 195 -4.58 -14.20 8.98
C ARG A 195 -4.98 -14.54 7.54
N ALA A 196 -5.00 -13.56 6.66
CA ALA A 196 -5.34 -13.73 5.26
C ALA A 196 -4.38 -12.92 4.37
N GLU A 197 -3.86 -13.57 3.36
CA GLU A 197 -3.08 -12.91 2.33
C GLU A 197 -4.00 -12.27 1.28
N GLN A 198 -3.50 -11.32 0.49
CA GLN A 198 -4.22 -10.73 -0.65
C GLN A 198 -4.69 -11.80 -1.64
N GLN A 199 -3.97 -12.92 -1.73
CA GLN A 199 -4.30 -14.06 -2.57
C GLN A 199 -5.54 -14.84 -2.13
N ALA A 200 -6.00 -14.69 -0.89
CA ALA A 200 -7.20 -15.35 -0.38
C ALA A 200 -8.44 -15.08 -1.25
N PHE A 201 -8.49 -13.91 -1.88
CA PHE A 201 -9.57 -13.58 -2.81
C PHE A 201 -9.63 -14.44 -4.06
N ALA A 202 -8.55 -15.16 -4.42
CA ALA A 202 -8.53 -16.08 -5.55
C ALA A 202 -9.50 -17.26 -5.37
N LYS A 203 -9.98 -17.50 -4.15
CA LYS A 203 -11.11 -18.40 -3.87
C LYS A 203 -12.34 -18.11 -4.75
N TRP A 204 -12.62 -16.84 -5.00
CA TRP A 204 -13.75 -16.39 -5.82
C TRP A 204 -13.40 -16.21 -7.30
N GLY A 205 -12.17 -16.54 -7.68
CA GLY A 205 -11.63 -16.37 -9.02
C GLY A 205 -10.51 -15.34 -9.08
N LEU A 206 -9.65 -15.51 -10.06
CA LEU A 206 -8.42 -14.70 -10.17
C LEU A 206 -8.68 -13.21 -10.37
N ASN A 207 -9.82 -12.85 -10.93
CA ASN A 207 -10.19 -11.46 -11.23
C ASN A 207 -11.00 -10.79 -10.11
N PHE A 208 -11.47 -11.55 -9.11
CA PHE A 208 -12.35 -11.04 -8.06
C PHE A 208 -11.81 -9.78 -7.37
N VAL A 209 -10.51 -9.72 -7.12
CA VAL A 209 -9.89 -8.52 -6.53
C VAL A 209 -10.12 -7.29 -7.39
N ILE A 210 -10.04 -7.43 -8.71
CA ILE A 210 -10.11 -6.33 -9.68
C ILE A 210 -11.56 -5.92 -9.95
N GLU A 211 -12.43 -6.92 -10.10
CA GLU A 211 -13.81 -6.71 -10.54
C GLU A 211 -14.76 -6.38 -9.40
N GLU A 212 -14.50 -6.91 -8.20
CA GLU A 212 -15.40 -6.80 -7.04
C GLU A 212 -14.75 -6.10 -5.84
N TYR A 213 -13.64 -6.66 -5.30
CA TYR A 213 -13.09 -6.17 -4.04
C TYR A 213 -12.63 -4.72 -4.11
N LEU A 214 -11.71 -4.39 -5.01
CA LEU A 214 -11.16 -3.04 -5.12
C LEU A 214 -12.22 -1.99 -5.44
N PRO A 215 -13.13 -2.19 -6.41
CA PRO A 215 -14.21 -1.23 -6.67
C PRO A 215 -15.12 -0.98 -5.46
N VAL A 216 -15.48 -2.05 -4.72
CA VAL A 216 -16.30 -1.91 -3.51
C VAL A 216 -15.55 -1.13 -2.43
N LYS A 217 -14.26 -1.42 -2.23
CA LYS A 217 -13.43 -0.72 -1.24
C LYS A 217 -13.24 0.75 -1.59
N ILE A 218 -12.91 1.08 -2.82
CA ILE A 218 -12.67 2.47 -3.24
C ILE A 218 -13.93 3.34 -3.05
N LYS A 219 -15.12 2.80 -3.32
CA LYS A 219 -16.38 3.52 -3.04
C LYS A 219 -16.54 3.87 -1.56
N LYS A 220 -15.93 3.11 -0.66
CA LYS A 220 -15.97 3.28 0.80
C LYS A 220 -14.65 3.87 1.36
N ALA A 221 -13.86 4.58 0.56
CA ALA A 221 -12.52 5.06 0.96
C ALA A 221 -12.51 5.91 2.24
N LYS A 222 -13.63 6.60 2.57
CA LYS A 222 -13.80 7.32 3.84
C LYS A 222 -13.71 6.44 5.08
N ASP A 223 -14.00 5.14 4.94
CA ASP A 223 -14.03 4.17 6.04
C ASP A 223 -12.67 3.46 6.25
N PHE A 224 -11.70 3.69 5.38
CA PHE A 224 -10.36 3.12 5.52
C PHE A 224 -9.72 3.42 6.86
N LEU A 225 -8.94 2.47 7.36
CA LEU A 225 -8.22 2.66 8.62
C LEU A 225 -7.16 3.77 8.47
N PRO A 226 -6.99 4.59 9.52
CA PRO A 226 -6.05 5.71 9.52
C PRO A 226 -4.60 5.27 9.45
#